data_8ed0c8b57c15b9985a49b40d40fc44d8
#
_entry.id   8ed0c8b57c15b9985a49b40d40fc44d8
#
_cell.length_a   1.000
_cell.length_b   1.000
_cell.length_c   1.000
_cell.angle_alpha   90.00
_cell.angle_beta   90.00
_cell.angle_gamma   90.00
#
_symmetry.space_group_name_H-M   'P 1'
#
loop_
_entity.id
_entity.type
_entity.pdbx_description
1 polymer ?
#
loop_
_entity_poly.entity_id
_entity_poly.type
_entity_poly.pdbx_seq_one_letter_code
_entity_poly.pdbx_strand_id
1 'polypeptide(L)'
;AEDHPQREELLNLWKESTANLLKAYNFSDEEIEDLLEKRLELDSRIAAVVLSNEESSEYAKLYHPYAYEDFKKFAPALPLDDFFQAVLGQVPDKVIVDEERFWQAADQFYSEEAWPLLKATLILSVVNLSTSYLTEEIRVLSGAYSRALSGVPEAKDKVKAAYQLAQGPFKQALGLWYAHEKFSPEAKADVEKKVATMIDVYKERLAKNDWLTPETRDKAIVKLNVIKPYIGYPEELPERYKDKVVDENASLFDNALAFARVEIKHSWSKWNQPVDYKEWGMPAHMVNAYYNPQKNLIVFPAAILQAPFYDLHQSSSANYGGIGAVIAHE
;
A
#
# COMPACT_ATOMS: atom_id res chain seq x y z
N ALA A 1 -10.20 -6.79 16.83
CA ALA A 1 -11.31 -7.74 16.98
C ALA A 1 -11.71 -7.81 18.44
N GLU A 2 -13.01 -7.93 18.73
CA GLU A 2 -13.53 -7.97 20.12
C GLU A 2 -12.97 -9.14 20.91
N ASP A 3 -12.63 -10.23 20.25
CA ASP A 3 -12.13 -11.48 20.84
C ASP A 3 -10.59 -11.58 20.94
N HIS A 4 -9.84 -10.51 20.69
CA HIS A 4 -8.38 -10.58 20.77
C HIS A 4 -7.92 -10.67 22.23
N PRO A 5 -7.09 -11.66 22.62
CA PRO A 5 -6.71 -11.90 24.03
C PRO A 5 -6.04 -10.70 24.72
N GLN A 6 -5.33 -9.86 23.96
CA GLN A 6 -4.63 -8.66 24.45
C GLN A 6 -5.36 -7.35 24.13
N ARG A 7 -6.65 -7.42 23.80
CA ARG A 7 -7.41 -6.24 23.35
C ARG A 7 -7.31 -5.06 24.31
N GLU A 8 -7.53 -5.30 25.59
CA GLU A 8 -7.50 -4.23 26.60
C GLU A 8 -6.11 -3.62 26.76
N GLU A 9 -5.08 -4.47 26.78
CA GLU A 9 -3.69 -4.03 26.88
C GLU A 9 -3.30 -3.15 25.69
N LEU A 10 -3.59 -3.61 24.47
CA LEU A 10 -3.32 -2.88 23.24
C LEU A 10 -4.09 -1.57 23.14
N LEU A 11 -5.35 -1.57 23.59
CA LEU A 11 -6.17 -0.37 23.61
C LEU A 11 -5.65 0.68 24.61
N ASN A 12 -5.26 0.24 25.81
CA ASN A 12 -4.69 1.13 26.82
C ASN A 12 -3.36 1.70 26.34
N LEU A 13 -2.50 0.89 25.74
CA LEU A 13 -1.24 1.31 25.17
C LEU A 13 -1.45 2.35 24.03
N TRP A 14 -2.43 2.13 23.18
CA TRP A 14 -2.78 3.09 22.12
C TRP A 14 -3.29 4.41 22.71
N LYS A 15 -4.19 4.37 23.70
CA LYS A 15 -4.71 5.56 24.39
C LYS A 15 -3.58 6.35 25.03
N GLU A 16 -2.72 5.70 25.80
CA GLU A 16 -1.60 6.34 26.47
C GLU A 16 -0.61 6.98 25.47
N SER A 17 -0.22 6.24 24.44
CA SER A 17 0.71 6.73 23.42
C SER A 17 0.13 7.91 22.66
N THR A 18 -1.17 7.87 22.32
CA THR A 18 -1.84 8.95 21.61
C THR A 18 -2.04 10.17 22.51
N ALA A 19 -2.39 9.97 23.77
CA ALA A 19 -2.50 11.06 24.74
C ALA A 19 -1.17 11.80 24.94
N ASN A 20 -0.07 11.08 25.09
CA ASN A 20 1.27 11.67 25.20
C ASN A 20 1.66 12.47 23.95
N LEU A 21 1.31 11.98 22.78
CA LEU A 21 1.51 12.70 21.52
C LEU A 21 0.69 13.98 21.47
N LEU A 22 -0.61 13.94 21.81
CA LEU A 22 -1.51 15.10 21.80
C LEU A 22 -1.08 16.17 22.80
N LYS A 23 -0.55 15.78 23.98
CA LYS A 23 0.05 16.72 24.94
C LYS A 23 1.21 17.49 24.33
N ALA A 24 2.05 16.86 23.50
CA ALA A 24 3.12 17.55 22.78
C ALA A 24 2.61 18.55 21.74
N TYR A 25 1.37 18.42 21.31
CA TYR A 25 0.65 19.41 20.47
C TYR A 25 -0.14 20.42 21.28
N ASN A 26 0.01 20.46 22.61
CA ASN A 26 -0.67 21.37 23.55
C ASN A 26 -2.19 21.19 23.66
N PHE A 27 -2.74 20.01 23.40
CA PHE A 27 -4.11 19.68 23.74
C PHE A 27 -4.25 19.51 25.25
N SER A 28 -5.36 19.99 25.81
CA SER A 28 -5.72 19.79 27.22
C SER A 28 -6.13 18.33 27.48
N ASP A 29 -6.10 17.91 28.76
CA ASP A 29 -6.52 16.56 29.12
C ASP A 29 -7.99 16.30 28.74
N GLU A 30 -8.88 17.29 28.87
CA GLU A 30 -10.28 17.19 28.45
C GLU A 30 -10.45 17.01 26.95
N GLU A 31 -9.72 17.78 26.13
CA GLU A 31 -9.74 17.65 24.69
C GLU A 31 -9.19 16.28 24.24
N ILE A 32 -8.17 15.78 24.90
CA ILE A 32 -7.57 14.47 24.62
C ILE A 32 -8.57 13.36 24.90
N GLU A 33 -9.23 13.36 26.05
CA GLU A 33 -10.25 12.38 26.42
C GLU A 33 -11.39 12.37 25.40
N ASP A 34 -11.93 13.54 25.06
CA ASP A 34 -12.99 13.71 24.07
C ASP A 34 -12.60 13.18 22.68
N LEU A 35 -11.38 13.50 22.20
CA LEU A 35 -10.88 13.03 20.91
C LEU A 35 -10.71 11.50 20.88
N LEU A 36 -10.17 10.92 21.94
CA LEU A 36 -9.95 9.47 22.02
C LEU A 36 -11.28 8.70 22.10
N GLU A 37 -12.24 9.16 22.88
CA GLU A 37 -13.56 8.53 22.98
C GLU A 37 -14.28 8.55 21.64
N LYS A 38 -14.37 9.72 21.01
CA LYS A 38 -15.01 9.89 19.70
C LYS A 38 -14.34 9.05 18.60
N ARG A 39 -13.01 9.01 18.60
CA ARG A 39 -12.27 8.17 17.64
C ARG A 39 -12.59 6.70 17.81
N LEU A 40 -12.62 6.19 19.04
CA LEU A 40 -12.92 4.79 19.32
C LEU A 40 -14.37 4.44 19.01
N GLU A 41 -15.30 5.36 19.26
CA GLU A 41 -16.70 5.17 18.88
C GLU A 41 -16.85 5.05 17.37
N LEU A 42 -16.25 5.95 16.59
CA LEU A 42 -16.31 5.87 15.13
C LEU A 42 -15.64 4.59 14.61
N ASP A 43 -14.48 4.23 15.15
CA ASP A 43 -13.75 3.02 14.78
C ASP A 43 -14.57 1.74 15.02
N SER A 44 -15.26 1.68 16.18
CA SER A 44 -16.16 0.57 16.50
C SER A 44 -17.36 0.49 15.53
N ARG A 45 -17.96 1.62 15.19
CA ARG A 45 -19.05 1.67 14.20
C ARG A 45 -18.58 1.20 12.81
N ILE A 46 -17.41 1.66 12.36
CA ILE A 46 -16.83 1.25 11.09
C ILE A 46 -16.48 -0.25 11.10
N ALA A 47 -15.86 -0.73 12.16
CA ALA A 47 -15.48 -2.14 12.30
C ALA A 47 -16.67 -3.11 12.16
N ALA A 48 -17.88 -2.66 12.50
CA ALA A 48 -19.10 -3.48 12.39
C ALA A 48 -19.56 -3.70 10.93
N VAL A 49 -19.09 -2.88 9.98
CA VAL A 49 -19.60 -2.87 8.60
C VAL A 49 -18.54 -3.11 7.53
N VAL A 50 -17.24 -3.03 7.86
CA VAL A 50 -16.18 -3.33 6.91
C VAL A 50 -15.98 -4.83 6.74
N LEU A 51 -15.37 -5.21 5.62
CA LEU A 51 -14.99 -6.60 5.36
C LEU A 51 -13.92 -7.07 6.34
N SER A 52 -13.96 -8.33 6.72
CA SER A 52 -12.85 -8.98 7.42
C SER A 52 -11.62 -9.12 6.48
N ASN A 53 -10.44 -9.36 7.07
CA ASN A 53 -9.23 -9.61 6.28
C ASN A 53 -9.38 -10.81 5.33
N GLU A 54 -10.14 -11.83 5.75
CA GLU A 54 -10.43 -12.99 4.92
C GLU A 54 -11.35 -12.63 3.75
N GLU A 55 -12.46 -11.93 4.00
CA GLU A 55 -13.38 -11.47 2.95
C GLU A 55 -12.69 -10.55 1.95
N SER A 56 -11.85 -9.61 2.42
CA SER A 56 -11.13 -8.66 1.57
C SER A 56 -10.03 -9.31 0.70
N SER A 57 -9.62 -10.54 1.00
CA SER A 57 -8.69 -11.32 0.17
C SER A 57 -9.35 -11.98 -1.04
N GLU A 58 -10.67 -12.07 -1.07
CA GLU A 58 -11.44 -12.65 -2.17
C GLU A 58 -11.67 -11.63 -3.31
N TYR A 59 -10.59 -11.17 -3.95
CA TYR A 59 -10.58 -10.09 -4.94
C TYR A 59 -11.66 -10.14 -6.01
N ALA A 60 -12.07 -11.34 -6.44
CA ALA A 60 -13.13 -11.50 -7.43
C ALA A 60 -14.52 -11.06 -6.92
N LYS A 61 -14.72 -11.08 -5.61
CA LYS A 61 -15.98 -10.69 -4.96
C LYS A 61 -16.04 -9.20 -4.63
N LEU A 62 -14.94 -8.47 -4.78
CA LEU A 62 -14.89 -7.03 -4.47
C LEU A 62 -15.35 -6.14 -5.63
N TYR A 63 -15.73 -6.70 -6.76
CA TYR A 63 -16.16 -5.94 -7.94
C TYR A 63 -17.66 -5.68 -7.91
N HIS A 64 -18.07 -4.56 -7.32
CA HIS A 64 -19.47 -4.11 -7.29
C HIS A 64 -19.61 -2.82 -8.11
N PRO A 65 -19.98 -2.90 -9.40
CA PRO A 65 -20.21 -1.72 -10.24
C PRO A 65 -21.58 -1.11 -9.97
N TYR A 66 -21.60 0.17 -9.63
CA TYR A 66 -22.83 0.97 -9.49
C TYR A 66 -22.89 2.07 -10.54
N ALA A 67 -24.09 2.34 -11.07
CA ALA A 67 -24.32 3.62 -11.71
C ALA A 67 -24.08 4.74 -10.69
N TYR A 68 -23.41 5.82 -11.09
CA TYR A 68 -23.06 6.88 -10.16
C TYR A 68 -24.27 7.45 -9.41
N GLU A 69 -25.40 7.63 -10.10
CA GLU A 69 -26.65 8.12 -9.51
C GLU A 69 -27.23 7.19 -8.43
N ASP A 70 -26.92 5.90 -8.48
CA ASP A 70 -27.30 4.95 -7.43
C ASP A 70 -26.29 4.96 -6.28
N PHE A 71 -25.00 5.10 -6.58
CA PHE A 71 -23.96 5.23 -5.58
C PHE A 71 -24.14 6.46 -4.68
N LYS A 72 -24.51 7.61 -5.25
CA LYS A 72 -24.76 8.85 -4.49
C LYS A 72 -25.81 8.69 -3.38
N LYS A 73 -26.75 7.79 -3.55
CA LYS A 73 -27.83 7.56 -2.58
C LYS A 73 -27.34 6.93 -1.28
N PHE A 74 -26.15 6.33 -1.29
CA PHE A 74 -25.55 5.77 -0.07
C PHE A 74 -25.00 6.85 0.88
N ALA A 75 -24.64 8.00 0.37
CA ALA A 75 -24.05 9.09 1.18
C ALA A 75 -24.59 10.46 0.71
N PRO A 76 -25.89 10.74 0.89
CA PRO A 76 -26.53 11.95 0.37
C PRO A 76 -26.00 13.25 1.02
N ALA A 77 -25.41 13.17 2.22
CA ALA A 77 -24.79 14.31 2.90
C ALA A 77 -23.44 14.72 2.31
N LEU A 78 -22.80 13.85 1.49
CA LEU A 78 -21.51 14.16 0.88
C LEU A 78 -21.69 14.92 -0.45
N PRO A 79 -20.92 16.00 -0.69
CA PRO A 79 -20.94 16.74 -1.96
C PRO A 79 -20.15 15.99 -3.04
N LEU A 80 -20.59 14.78 -3.40
CA LEU A 80 -19.85 13.87 -4.29
C LEU A 80 -19.71 14.44 -5.71
N ASP A 81 -20.71 15.19 -6.22
CA ASP A 81 -20.63 15.84 -7.52
C ASP A 81 -19.49 16.88 -7.56
N ASP A 82 -19.42 17.74 -6.54
CA ASP A 82 -18.36 18.75 -6.42
C ASP A 82 -16.98 18.10 -6.26
N PHE A 83 -16.91 17.01 -5.49
CA PHE A 83 -15.68 16.25 -5.33
C PHE A 83 -15.18 15.68 -6.65
N PHE A 84 -16.01 14.95 -7.39
CA PHE A 84 -15.60 14.36 -8.67
C PHE A 84 -15.35 15.42 -9.74
N GLN A 85 -16.11 16.52 -9.74
CA GLN A 85 -15.84 17.65 -10.63
C GLN A 85 -14.45 18.25 -10.33
N ALA A 86 -14.05 18.36 -9.06
CA ALA A 86 -12.75 18.91 -8.68
C ALA A 86 -11.57 17.99 -9.03
N VAL A 87 -11.72 16.66 -8.88
CA VAL A 87 -10.61 15.71 -9.05
C VAL A 87 -10.51 15.13 -10.47
N LEU A 88 -11.63 14.99 -11.18
CA LEU A 88 -11.72 14.38 -12.52
C LEU A 88 -12.07 15.39 -13.62
N GLY A 89 -12.57 16.58 -13.26
CA GLY A 89 -13.12 17.55 -14.21
C GLY A 89 -14.53 17.20 -14.70
N GLN A 90 -15.09 16.09 -14.24
CA GLN A 90 -16.45 15.63 -14.56
C GLN A 90 -16.93 14.59 -13.56
N VAL A 91 -18.23 14.38 -13.52
CA VAL A 91 -18.85 13.32 -12.73
C VAL A 91 -18.72 11.98 -13.48
N PRO A 92 -18.33 10.87 -12.82
CA PRO A 92 -18.23 9.56 -13.48
C PRO A 92 -19.62 8.95 -13.76
N ASP A 93 -19.75 8.17 -14.83
CA ASP A 93 -20.99 7.42 -15.11
C ASP A 93 -21.16 6.23 -14.16
N LYS A 94 -20.03 5.67 -13.70
CA LYS A 94 -19.98 4.45 -12.91
C LYS A 94 -18.87 4.50 -11.85
N VAL A 95 -19.15 3.88 -10.71
CA VAL A 95 -18.21 3.71 -9.59
C VAL A 95 -18.09 2.21 -9.28
N ILE A 96 -16.89 1.74 -9.01
CA ILE A 96 -16.64 0.40 -8.48
C ILE A 96 -16.49 0.52 -6.97
N VAL A 97 -17.25 -0.28 -6.22
CA VAL A 97 -17.28 -0.23 -4.75
C VAL A 97 -16.72 -1.55 -4.21
N ASP A 98 -15.60 -1.47 -3.50
CA ASP A 98 -14.99 -2.63 -2.86
C ASP A 98 -15.67 -2.94 -1.52
N GLU A 99 -15.91 -1.92 -0.70
CA GLU A 99 -16.53 -1.99 0.63
C GLU A 99 -18.03 -1.67 0.56
N GLU A 100 -18.80 -2.56 -0.06
CA GLU A 100 -20.23 -2.33 -0.29
C GLU A 100 -21.02 -2.12 1.00
N ARG A 101 -20.78 -2.94 2.04
CA ARG A 101 -21.44 -2.81 3.36
C ARG A 101 -21.16 -1.47 4.03
N PHE A 102 -19.94 -0.98 3.92
CA PHE A 102 -19.57 0.34 4.46
C PHE A 102 -20.36 1.45 3.76
N TRP A 103 -20.42 1.43 2.42
CA TRP A 103 -21.13 2.46 1.68
C TRP A 103 -22.65 2.40 1.89
N GLN A 104 -23.23 1.21 2.02
CA GLN A 104 -24.64 1.06 2.39
C GLN A 104 -24.96 1.64 3.79
N ALA A 105 -23.98 1.71 4.66
CA ALA A 105 -24.08 2.30 6.00
C ALA A 105 -23.52 3.74 6.08
N ALA A 106 -23.14 4.35 4.96
CA ALA A 106 -22.37 5.61 4.93
C ALA A 106 -23.06 6.78 5.64
N ASP A 107 -24.38 6.85 5.63
CA ASP A 107 -25.15 7.87 6.36
C ASP A 107 -24.87 7.86 7.87
N GLN A 108 -24.49 6.74 8.46
CA GLN A 108 -24.14 6.63 9.87
C GLN A 108 -22.81 7.33 10.20
N PHE A 109 -21.98 7.59 9.18
CA PHE A 109 -20.64 8.17 9.35
C PHE A 109 -20.54 9.60 8.80
N TYR A 110 -21.35 9.93 7.80
CA TYR A 110 -21.29 11.19 7.06
C TYR A 110 -22.52 12.08 7.26
N SER A 111 -23.25 11.93 8.39
CA SER A 111 -24.35 12.78 8.77
C SER A 111 -23.88 13.94 9.68
N GLU A 112 -24.74 14.95 9.88
CA GLU A 112 -24.48 16.02 10.85
C GLU A 112 -24.33 15.48 12.28
N GLU A 113 -25.08 14.43 12.63
CA GLU A 113 -25.01 13.77 13.93
C GLU A 113 -23.65 13.07 14.15
N ALA A 114 -23.09 12.45 13.11
CA ALA A 114 -21.78 11.79 13.15
C ALA A 114 -20.60 12.76 13.02
N TRP A 115 -20.85 14.01 12.63
CA TRP A 115 -19.79 15.00 12.39
C TRP A 115 -18.80 15.16 13.55
N PRO A 116 -19.21 15.20 14.85
CA PRO A 116 -18.25 15.28 15.95
C PRO A 116 -17.25 14.13 15.98
N LEU A 117 -17.69 12.91 15.64
CA LEU A 117 -16.85 11.71 15.59
C LEU A 117 -15.87 11.78 14.40
N LEU A 118 -16.38 12.16 13.24
CA LEU A 118 -15.58 12.34 12.04
C LEU A 118 -14.55 13.46 12.24
N LYS A 119 -14.94 14.60 12.83
CA LYS A 119 -14.03 15.71 13.13
C LYS A 119 -12.89 15.28 14.05
N ALA A 120 -13.16 14.55 15.13
CA ALA A 120 -12.13 14.01 16.03
C ALA A 120 -11.15 13.10 15.28
N THR A 121 -11.68 12.23 14.41
CA THR A 121 -10.86 11.34 13.57
C THR A 121 -9.98 12.12 12.59
N LEU A 122 -10.49 13.18 11.95
CA LEU A 122 -9.73 14.03 11.04
C LEU A 122 -8.60 14.76 11.77
N ILE A 123 -8.87 15.31 12.98
CA ILE A 123 -7.85 15.96 13.82
C ILE A 123 -6.73 14.98 14.13
N LEU A 124 -7.04 13.77 14.63
CA LEU A 124 -6.05 12.75 14.93
C LEU A 124 -5.28 12.31 13.68
N SER A 125 -5.93 12.24 12.53
CA SER A 125 -5.28 11.89 11.25
C SER A 125 -4.27 12.97 10.84
N VAL A 126 -4.62 14.25 10.95
CA VAL A 126 -3.70 15.36 10.65
C VAL A 126 -2.52 15.37 11.62
N VAL A 127 -2.75 15.17 12.91
CA VAL A 127 -1.70 15.05 13.91
C VAL A 127 -0.74 13.92 13.51
N ASN A 128 -1.26 12.71 13.26
CA ASN A 128 -0.42 11.56 12.89
C ASN A 128 0.37 11.78 11.60
N LEU A 129 -0.25 12.37 10.56
CA LEU A 129 0.41 12.65 9.28
C LEU A 129 1.56 13.66 9.42
N SER A 130 1.47 14.60 10.36
CA SER A 130 2.49 15.63 10.54
C SER A 130 3.71 15.19 11.38
N THR A 131 3.58 14.13 12.18
CA THR A 131 4.59 13.73 13.18
C THR A 131 6.00 13.52 12.65
N SER A 132 6.13 12.95 11.44
CA SER A 132 7.41 12.67 10.81
C SER A 132 8.14 13.92 10.27
N TYR A 133 7.45 15.05 10.18
CA TYR A 133 7.93 16.28 9.55
C TYR A 133 8.18 17.42 10.54
N LEU A 134 7.96 17.18 11.83
CA LEU A 134 8.08 18.19 12.89
C LEU A 134 9.36 17.95 13.72
N THR A 135 9.25 17.97 15.05
CA THR A 135 10.41 17.83 15.93
C THR A 135 10.80 16.37 16.14
N GLU A 136 12.06 16.16 16.56
CA GLU A 136 12.54 14.82 16.94
C GLU A 136 11.74 14.22 18.10
N GLU A 137 11.34 15.04 19.06
CA GLU A 137 10.50 14.63 20.18
C GLU A 137 9.15 14.07 19.69
N ILE A 138 8.46 14.80 18.83
CA ILE A 138 7.18 14.37 18.24
C ILE A 138 7.35 13.08 17.44
N ARG A 139 8.39 12.97 16.64
CA ARG A 139 8.73 11.74 15.90
C ARG A 139 8.89 10.54 16.81
N VAL A 140 9.62 10.70 17.91
CA VAL A 140 9.85 9.62 18.88
C VAL A 140 8.56 9.24 19.61
N LEU A 141 7.78 10.22 20.06
CA LEU A 141 6.48 9.99 20.73
C LEU A 141 5.50 9.25 19.80
N SER A 142 5.35 9.69 18.55
CA SER A 142 4.42 9.08 17.60
C SER A 142 4.69 7.60 17.33
N GLY A 143 5.95 7.17 17.39
CA GLY A 143 6.35 5.79 17.19
C GLY A 143 6.19 4.87 18.41
N ALA A 144 5.76 5.37 19.57
CA ALA A 144 5.74 4.60 20.82
C ALA A 144 4.86 3.33 20.72
N TYR A 145 3.63 3.48 20.24
CA TYR A 145 2.70 2.36 20.06
C TYR A 145 3.25 1.29 19.10
N SER A 146 3.74 1.70 17.93
CA SER A 146 4.29 0.77 16.93
C SER A 146 5.55 0.04 17.44
N ARG A 147 6.41 0.72 18.20
CA ARG A 147 7.58 0.08 18.81
C ARG A 147 7.19 -0.96 19.85
N ALA A 148 6.21 -0.65 20.69
CA ALA A 148 5.72 -1.60 21.69
C ALA A 148 5.12 -2.85 21.02
N LEU A 149 4.30 -2.69 19.97
CA LEU A 149 3.77 -3.81 19.20
C LEU A 149 4.87 -4.68 18.55
N SER A 150 5.96 -4.06 18.11
CA SER A 150 7.06 -4.75 17.43
C SER A 150 8.13 -5.27 18.38
N GLY A 151 7.98 -5.06 19.69
CA GLY A 151 9.01 -5.41 20.68
C GLY A 151 10.33 -4.65 20.52
N VAL A 152 10.30 -3.47 19.91
CA VAL A 152 11.48 -2.63 19.64
C VAL A 152 11.55 -1.54 20.71
N PRO A 153 12.54 -1.58 21.65
CA PRO A 153 12.56 -0.67 22.79
C PRO A 153 12.92 0.77 22.44
N GLU A 154 13.73 0.96 21.40
CA GLU A 154 14.31 2.26 21.06
C GLU A 154 13.81 2.80 19.72
N ALA A 155 13.67 4.13 19.64
CA ALA A 155 13.39 4.79 18.38
C ALA A 155 14.60 4.71 17.44
N LYS A 156 14.34 4.66 16.13
CA LYS A 156 15.43 4.72 15.14
C LYS A 156 16.27 5.98 15.33
N ASP A 157 17.57 5.83 15.15
CA ASP A 157 18.50 6.95 15.08
C ASP A 157 18.01 8.02 14.09
N LYS A 158 18.24 9.29 14.45
CA LYS A 158 17.78 10.45 13.68
C LYS A 158 18.26 10.43 12.23
N VAL A 159 19.52 10.04 11.98
CA VAL A 159 20.09 10.00 10.63
C VAL A 159 19.39 8.93 9.78
N LYS A 160 19.16 7.75 10.35
CA LYS A 160 18.40 6.68 9.67
C LYS A 160 16.95 7.08 9.40
N ALA A 161 16.32 7.76 10.35
CA ALA A 161 14.95 8.25 10.19
C ALA A 161 14.87 9.33 9.08
N ALA A 162 15.79 10.28 9.05
CA ALA A 162 15.89 11.30 8.02
C ALA A 162 16.15 10.69 6.63
N TYR A 163 17.05 9.69 6.55
CA TYR A 163 17.27 8.96 5.30
C TYR A 163 16.00 8.28 4.80
N GLN A 164 15.25 7.58 5.68
CA GLN A 164 14.01 6.93 5.30
C GLN A 164 12.93 7.91 4.84
N LEU A 165 12.86 9.06 5.50
CA LEU A 165 11.93 10.12 5.14
C LEU A 165 12.28 10.72 3.76
N ALA A 166 13.55 11.01 3.52
CA ALA A 166 14.03 11.57 2.26
C ALA A 166 13.86 10.60 1.08
N GLN A 167 14.11 9.31 1.29
CA GLN A 167 13.95 8.32 0.22
C GLN A 167 12.49 8.07 -0.17
N GLY A 168 11.53 8.25 0.74
CA GLY A 168 10.12 7.90 0.51
C GLY A 168 9.55 8.46 -0.80
N PRO A 169 9.58 9.77 -1.03
CA PRO A 169 9.10 10.40 -2.27
C PRO A 169 9.88 9.98 -3.52
N PHE A 170 11.16 9.60 -3.37
CA PHE A 170 12.10 9.29 -4.47
C PHE A 170 12.47 7.81 -4.57
N LYS A 171 11.70 6.92 -3.95
CA LYS A 171 12.01 5.49 -3.85
C LYS A 171 12.26 4.81 -5.20
N GLN A 172 11.52 5.16 -6.25
CA GLN A 172 11.73 4.55 -7.57
C GLN A 172 13.02 5.05 -8.23
N ALA A 173 13.36 6.34 -8.07
CA ALA A 173 14.62 6.89 -8.59
C ALA A 173 15.83 6.24 -7.90
N LEU A 174 15.78 6.12 -6.57
CA LEU A 174 16.80 5.43 -5.79
C LEU A 174 16.89 3.94 -6.19
N GLY A 175 15.74 3.31 -6.41
CA GLY A 175 15.68 1.92 -6.85
C GLY A 175 16.33 1.71 -8.21
N LEU A 176 16.06 2.59 -9.17
CA LEU A 176 16.63 2.51 -10.50
C LEU A 176 18.16 2.72 -10.46
N TRP A 177 18.64 3.73 -9.70
CA TRP A 177 20.06 3.92 -9.46
C TRP A 177 20.72 2.68 -8.83
N TYR A 178 20.13 2.13 -7.76
CA TYR A 178 20.63 0.91 -7.11
C TYR A 178 20.73 -0.25 -8.10
N ALA A 179 19.72 -0.45 -8.91
CA ALA A 179 19.68 -1.56 -9.85
C ALA A 179 20.79 -1.45 -10.92
N HIS A 180 21.01 -0.26 -11.45
CA HIS A 180 22.11 -0.04 -12.42
C HIS A 180 23.49 -0.26 -11.82
N GLU A 181 23.68 0.01 -10.52
CA GLU A 181 24.95 -0.21 -9.82
C GLU A 181 25.17 -1.66 -9.39
N LYS A 182 24.10 -2.42 -9.12
CA LYS A 182 24.18 -3.71 -8.41
C LYS A 182 23.63 -4.90 -9.19
N PHE A 183 22.96 -4.71 -10.29
CA PHE A 183 22.31 -5.78 -11.04
C PHE A 183 22.57 -5.65 -12.53
N SER A 184 23.43 -6.53 -13.05
CA SER A 184 23.87 -6.44 -14.43
C SER A 184 22.81 -6.90 -15.43
N PRO A 185 22.88 -6.46 -16.71
CA PRO A 185 22.00 -6.95 -17.77
C PRO A 185 22.12 -8.47 -17.98
N GLU A 186 23.31 -9.05 -17.79
CA GLU A 186 23.55 -10.50 -17.91
C GLU A 186 22.80 -11.24 -16.78
N ALA A 187 22.82 -10.73 -15.55
CA ALA A 187 22.07 -11.30 -14.44
C ALA A 187 20.56 -11.21 -14.70
N LYS A 188 20.08 -10.07 -15.24
CA LYS A 188 18.68 -9.91 -15.63
C LYS A 188 18.27 -10.98 -16.65
N ALA A 189 19.03 -11.16 -17.74
CA ALA A 189 18.75 -12.14 -18.78
C ALA A 189 18.78 -13.59 -18.24
N ASP A 190 19.71 -13.91 -17.33
CA ASP A 190 19.77 -15.23 -16.70
C ASP A 190 18.55 -15.51 -15.82
N VAL A 191 18.10 -14.53 -15.02
CA VAL A 191 16.88 -14.68 -14.20
C VAL A 191 15.63 -14.78 -15.08
N GLU A 192 15.50 -13.96 -16.13
CA GLU A 192 14.41 -14.06 -17.12
C GLU A 192 14.30 -15.47 -17.71
N LYS A 193 15.44 -16.06 -18.08
CA LYS A 193 15.49 -17.45 -18.57
C LYS A 193 15.04 -18.45 -17.51
N LYS A 194 15.46 -18.27 -16.24
CA LYS A 194 15.05 -19.16 -15.15
C LYS A 194 13.55 -19.08 -14.92
N VAL A 195 12.98 -17.88 -14.88
CA VAL A 195 11.52 -17.66 -14.74
C VAL A 195 10.77 -18.34 -15.89
N ALA A 196 11.20 -18.14 -17.14
CA ALA A 196 10.58 -18.78 -18.30
C ALA A 196 10.63 -20.31 -18.20
N THR A 197 11.77 -20.88 -17.84
CA THR A 197 11.95 -22.33 -17.64
C THR A 197 11.00 -22.85 -16.54
N MET A 198 10.88 -22.13 -15.43
CA MET A 198 9.97 -22.53 -14.33
C MET A 198 8.51 -22.50 -14.75
N ILE A 199 8.09 -21.48 -15.50
CA ILE A 199 6.74 -21.38 -16.05
C ILE A 199 6.45 -22.57 -16.98
N ASP A 200 7.38 -22.94 -17.85
CA ASP A 200 7.21 -24.10 -18.76
C ASP A 200 7.10 -25.43 -17.99
N VAL A 201 7.96 -25.66 -17.00
CA VAL A 201 7.87 -26.84 -16.12
C VAL A 201 6.55 -26.85 -15.36
N TYR A 202 6.05 -25.68 -14.93
CA TYR A 202 4.76 -25.58 -14.23
C TYR A 202 3.59 -25.97 -15.15
N LYS A 203 3.61 -25.53 -16.41
CA LYS A 203 2.63 -25.95 -17.44
C LYS A 203 2.66 -27.45 -17.68
N GLU A 204 3.85 -28.05 -17.79
CA GLU A 204 4.00 -29.51 -17.97
C GLU A 204 3.43 -30.29 -16.79
N ARG A 205 3.65 -29.81 -15.55
CA ARG A 205 3.10 -30.41 -14.35
C ARG A 205 1.57 -30.27 -14.29
N LEU A 206 1.04 -29.10 -14.62
CA LEU A 206 -0.41 -28.87 -14.69
C LEU A 206 -1.06 -29.79 -15.74
N ALA A 207 -0.45 -29.97 -16.90
CA ALA A 207 -0.97 -30.84 -17.94
C ALA A 207 -1.12 -32.30 -17.49
N LYS A 208 -0.31 -32.74 -16.53
CA LYS A 208 -0.31 -34.10 -15.95
C LYS A 208 -1.05 -34.19 -14.62
N ASN A 209 -1.62 -33.09 -14.14
CA ASN A 209 -2.32 -33.02 -12.87
C ASN A 209 -3.62 -33.84 -12.91
N ASP A 210 -3.89 -34.66 -11.89
CA ASP A 210 -5.00 -35.63 -11.84
C ASP A 210 -6.16 -35.22 -10.92
N TRP A 211 -5.96 -34.19 -10.09
CA TRP A 211 -7.01 -33.69 -9.18
C TRP A 211 -7.80 -32.50 -9.73
N LEU A 212 -7.27 -31.76 -10.74
CA LEU A 212 -8.00 -30.72 -11.43
C LEU A 212 -8.87 -31.29 -12.55
N THR A 213 -10.05 -30.71 -12.76
CA THR A 213 -10.81 -31.02 -13.99
C THR A 213 -10.05 -30.59 -15.23
N PRO A 214 -10.28 -31.23 -16.41
CA PRO A 214 -9.65 -30.82 -17.66
C PRO A 214 -9.85 -29.33 -17.97
N GLU A 215 -11.07 -28.82 -17.78
CA GLU A 215 -11.41 -27.40 -18.01
C GLU A 215 -10.60 -26.46 -17.10
N THR A 216 -10.49 -26.78 -15.80
CA THR A 216 -9.73 -25.97 -14.84
C THR A 216 -8.24 -25.98 -15.18
N ARG A 217 -7.71 -27.12 -15.58
CA ARG A 217 -6.34 -27.30 -16.04
C ARG A 217 -6.01 -26.43 -17.25
N ASP A 218 -6.89 -26.45 -18.25
CA ASP A 218 -6.72 -25.65 -19.47
C ASP A 218 -6.75 -24.13 -19.15
N LYS A 219 -7.65 -23.70 -18.29
CA LYS A 219 -7.69 -22.29 -17.81
C LYS A 219 -6.44 -21.89 -17.05
N ALA A 220 -5.90 -22.77 -16.20
CA ALA A 220 -4.66 -22.53 -15.48
C ALA A 220 -3.46 -22.39 -16.44
N ILE A 221 -3.38 -23.21 -17.48
CA ILE A 221 -2.35 -23.10 -18.52
C ILE A 221 -2.50 -21.80 -19.29
N VAL A 222 -3.72 -21.39 -19.64
CA VAL A 222 -3.99 -20.09 -20.29
C VAL A 222 -3.49 -18.94 -19.40
N LYS A 223 -3.78 -18.98 -18.08
CA LYS A 223 -3.30 -17.96 -17.11
C LYS A 223 -1.77 -17.87 -17.10
N LEU A 224 -1.06 -19.01 -17.08
CA LEU A 224 0.41 -19.04 -17.11
C LEU A 224 1.00 -18.56 -18.45
N ASN A 225 0.30 -18.74 -19.55
CA ASN A 225 0.75 -18.26 -20.86
C ASN A 225 0.72 -16.74 -20.99
N VAL A 226 -0.10 -16.06 -20.20
CA VAL A 226 -0.27 -14.60 -20.22
C VAL A 226 0.30 -13.89 -18.99
N ILE A 227 0.93 -14.64 -18.07
CA ILE A 227 1.62 -14.04 -16.92
C ILE A 227 2.81 -13.18 -17.40
N LYS A 228 2.97 -12.01 -16.78
CA LYS A 228 4.02 -11.06 -17.15
C LYS A 228 5.09 -11.02 -16.05
N PRO A 229 6.30 -11.53 -16.31
CA PRO A 229 7.43 -11.38 -15.39
C PRO A 229 8.10 -10.01 -15.57
N TYR A 230 8.38 -9.35 -14.45
CA TYR A 230 9.16 -8.11 -14.36
C TYR A 230 10.38 -8.35 -13.49
N ILE A 231 11.56 -8.26 -14.08
CA ILE A 231 12.82 -8.68 -13.48
C ILE A 231 13.76 -7.48 -13.27
N GLY A 232 14.22 -7.31 -12.04
CA GLY A 232 15.25 -6.37 -11.66
C GLY A 232 14.75 -4.95 -11.46
N TYR A 233 14.38 -4.25 -12.50
CA TYR A 233 14.04 -2.83 -12.46
C TYR A 233 13.19 -2.39 -13.67
N PRO A 234 12.41 -1.30 -13.53
CA PRO A 234 11.71 -0.69 -14.66
C PRO A 234 12.70 -0.01 -15.60
N GLU A 235 12.38 0.02 -16.89
CA GLU A 235 13.25 0.64 -17.89
C GLU A 235 13.37 2.15 -17.73
N GLU A 236 12.31 2.79 -17.25
CA GLU A 236 12.21 4.25 -17.13
C GLU A 236 11.65 4.66 -15.76
N LEU A 237 12.09 5.83 -15.31
CA LEU A 237 11.50 6.47 -14.14
C LEU A 237 10.09 7.02 -14.50
N PRO A 238 9.06 6.79 -13.67
CA PRO A 238 7.73 7.33 -13.92
C PRO A 238 7.75 8.85 -14.13
N GLU A 239 7.01 9.32 -15.14
CA GLU A 239 7.07 10.73 -15.58
C GLU A 239 6.76 11.73 -14.48
N ARG A 240 5.85 11.38 -13.55
CA ARG A 240 5.50 12.22 -12.38
C ARG A 240 6.69 12.63 -11.48
N TYR A 241 7.83 11.94 -11.60
CA TYR A 241 9.03 12.31 -10.85
C TYR A 241 9.63 13.64 -11.28
N LYS A 242 9.33 14.11 -12.49
CA LYS A 242 9.74 15.45 -12.98
C LYS A 242 9.05 16.57 -12.20
N ASP A 243 7.86 16.30 -11.65
CA ASP A 243 7.06 17.27 -10.91
C ASP A 243 7.42 17.30 -9.41
N LYS A 244 8.28 16.38 -8.94
CA LYS A 244 8.75 16.34 -7.55
C LYS A 244 9.97 17.22 -7.35
N VAL A 245 9.74 18.53 -7.28
CA VAL A 245 10.79 19.51 -7.07
C VAL A 245 10.88 19.86 -5.59
N VAL A 246 12.09 19.81 -5.03
CA VAL A 246 12.37 20.26 -3.65
C VAL A 246 12.48 21.78 -3.64
N ASP A 247 11.68 22.44 -2.81
CA ASP A 247 11.85 23.85 -2.50
C ASP A 247 12.69 23.98 -1.23
N GLU A 248 13.93 24.45 -1.37
CA GLU A 248 14.87 24.61 -0.26
C GLU A 248 14.46 25.71 0.73
N ASN A 249 13.55 26.61 0.33
CA ASN A 249 13.05 27.68 1.19
C ASN A 249 11.77 27.30 1.92
N ALA A 250 11.11 26.22 1.53
CA ALA A 250 9.90 25.71 2.17
C ALA A 250 10.23 24.79 3.34
N SER A 251 9.28 24.62 4.25
CA SER A 251 9.40 23.63 5.32
C SER A 251 9.43 22.21 4.78
N LEU A 252 9.96 21.27 5.56
CA LEU A 252 9.92 19.84 5.23
C LEU A 252 8.49 19.35 5.03
N PHE A 253 7.55 19.85 5.86
CA PHE A 253 6.13 19.51 5.76
C PHE A 253 5.50 20.03 4.47
N ASP A 254 5.80 21.27 4.04
CA ASP A 254 5.29 21.82 2.78
C ASP A 254 5.81 21.06 1.57
N ASN A 255 7.09 20.67 1.57
CA ASN A 255 7.65 19.79 0.53
C ASN A 255 6.93 18.43 0.50
N ALA A 256 6.68 17.84 1.67
CA ALA A 256 5.95 16.57 1.75
C ALA A 256 4.52 16.69 1.19
N LEU A 257 3.81 17.77 1.50
CA LEU A 257 2.49 18.07 0.94
C LEU A 257 2.54 18.28 -0.58
N ALA A 258 3.57 18.96 -1.08
CA ALA A 258 3.76 19.15 -2.52
C ALA A 258 3.94 17.81 -3.24
N PHE A 259 4.77 16.89 -2.69
CA PHE A 259 4.95 15.56 -3.24
C PHE A 259 3.67 14.70 -3.15
N ALA A 260 2.94 14.78 -2.04
CA ALA A 260 1.66 14.11 -1.90
C ALA A 260 0.64 14.57 -2.96
N ARG A 261 0.59 15.87 -3.27
CA ARG A 261 -0.26 16.41 -4.35
C ARG A 261 0.10 15.84 -5.72
N VAL A 262 1.39 15.65 -6.01
CA VAL A 262 1.84 15.00 -7.26
C VAL A 262 1.32 13.57 -7.35
N GLU A 263 1.45 12.79 -6.26
CA GLU A 263 0.96 11.40 -6.23
C GLU A 263 -0.57 11.31 -6.32
N ILE A 264 -1.29 12.17 -5.61
CA ILE A 264 -2.77 12.24 -5.67
C ILE A 264 -3.22 12.58 -7.09
N LYS A 265 -2.65 13.62 -7.71
CA LYS A 265 -2.94 13.99 -9.10
C LYS A 265 -2.66 12.84 -10.06
N HIS A 266 -1.53 12.16 -9.90
CA HIS A 266 -1.22 10.98 -10.70
C HIS A 266 -2.22 9.84 -10.49
N SER A 267 -2.63 9.58 -9.25
CA SER A 267 -3.64 8.55 -8.95
C SER A 267 -4.97 8.82 -9.68
N TRP A 268 -5.49 10.04 -9.60
CA TRP A 268 -6.73 10.42 -10.26
C TRP A 268 -6.60 10.50 -11.80
N SER A 269 -5.41 10.81 -12.33
CA SER A 269 -5.19 10.83 -13.79
C SER A 269 -5.28 9.45 -14.44
N LYS A 270 -5.26 8.36 -13.67
CA LYS A 270 -5.46 6.99 -14.18
C LYS A 270 -6.92 6.69 -14.51
N TRP A 271 -7.85 7.50 -14.00
CA TRP A 271 -9.25 7.30 -14.28
C TRP A 271 -9.52 7.28 -15.78
N ASN A 272 -10.30 6.31 -16.24
CA ASN A 272 -10.65 6.09 -17.64
C ASN A 272 -9.47 5.94 -18.61
N GLN A 273 -8.28 5.60 -18.08
CA GLN A 273 -7.10 5.30 -18.87
C GLN A 273 -6.88 3.78 -18.97
N PRO A 274 -6.24 3.30 -20.05
CA PRO A 274 -5.77 1.92 -20.11
C PRO A 274 -4.86 1.59 -18.94
N VAL A 275 -4.89 0.33 -18.48
CA VAL A 275 -4.03 -0.13 -17.38
C VAL A 275 -2.56 0.01 -17.77
N ASP A 276 -1.82 0.78 -16.98
CA ASP A 276 -0.37 0.86 -17.13
C ASP A 276 0.28 -0.37 -16.46
N TYR A 277 0.79 -1.26 -17.31
CA TYR A 277 1.52 -2.45 -16.88
C TYR A 277 2.98 -2.17 -16.55
N LYS A 278 3.56 -1.03 -16.97
CA LYS A 278 4.97 -0.69 -16.75
C LYS A 278 5.24 -0.12 -15.34
N GLU A 279 4.20 0.29 -14.64
CA GLU A 279 4.33 0.86 -13.30
C GLU A 279 4.63 -0.23 -12.26
N TRP A 280 5.78 -0.11 -11.58
CA TRP A 280 6.19 -1.01 -10.50
C TRP A 280 5.65 -0.54 -9.15
N GLY A 281 5.05 -1.45 -8.39
CA GLY A 281 4.58 -1.17 -7.02
C GLY A 281 5.73 -1.05 -6.02
N MET A 282 6.78 -1.88 -6.18
CA MET A 282 7.97 -1.89 -5.33
C MET A 282 9.17 -1.26 -6.04
N PRO A 283 10.03 -0.50 -5.33
CA PRO A 283 11.28 -0.01 -5.89
C PRO A 283 12.32 -1.14 -6.01
N ALA A 284 13.23 -1.01 -6.96
CA ALA A 284 14.20 -2.05 -7.27
C ALA A 284 15.22 -2.35 -6.14
N HIS A 285 15.39 -1.46 -5.16
CA HIS A 285 16.25 -1.66 -4.00
C HIS A 285 15.55 -2.36 -2.81
N MET A 286 14.32 -2.81 -2.98
CA MET A 286 13.58 -3.53 -1.94
C MET A 286 13.86 -5.03 -2.04
N VAL A 287 14.28 -5.65 -0.93
CA VAL A 287 14.44 -7.11 -0.82
C VAL A 287 13.06 -7.73 -0.60
N ASN A 288 12.33 -7.90 -1.67
CA ASN A 288 11.01 -8.52 -1.71
C ASN A 288 10.61 -8.89 -3.14
N ALA A 289 9.48 -9.59 -3.30
CA ALA A 289 8.84 -9.90 -4.58
C ALA A 289 7.32 -9.79 -4.42
N TYR A 290 6.56 -9.86 -5.49
CA TYR A 290 5.11 -9.94 -5.41
C TYR A 290 4.46 -10.46 -6.69
N TYR A 291 3.34 -11.13 -6.53
CA TYR A 291 2.36 -11.39 -7.57
C TYR A 291 1.20 -10.40 -7.49
N ASN A 292 0.79 -9.85 -8.62
CA ASN A 292 -0.40 -9.02 -8.72
C ASN A 292 -1.51 -9.77 -9.49
N PRO A 293 -2.55 -10.27 -8.82
CA PRO A 293 -3.60 -11.08 -9.44
C PRO A 293 -4.47 -10.29 -10.43
N GLN A 294 -4.68 -9.00 -10.21
CA GLN A 294 -5.50 -8.14 -11.07
C GLN A 294 -4.81 -7.86 -12.41
N LYS A 295 -3.47 -7.78 -12.42
CA LYS A 295 -2.66 -7.56 -13.62
C LYS A 295 -2.05 -8.86 -14.18
N ASN A 296 -2.15 -9.97 -13.47
CA ASN A 296 -1.49 -11.24 -13.73
C ASN A 296 0.01 -11.07 -14.06
N LEU A 297 0.72 -10.44 -13.11
CA LEU A 297 2.16 -10.18 -13.22
C LEU A 297 2.90 -10.59 -11.95
N ILE A 298 4.15 -11.01 -12.11
CA ILE A 298 5.11 -11.31 -11.04
C ILE A 298 6.29 -10.34 -11.13
N VAL A 299 6.71 -9.81 -10.00
CA VAL A 299 7.78 -8.78 -9.95
C VAL A 299 8.86 -9.17 -8.97
N PHE A 300 10.12 -9.17 -9.45
CA PHE A 300 11.31 -9.47 -8.66
C PHE A 300 12.27 -8.27 -8.72
N PRO A 301 12.25 -7.35 -7.74
CA PRO A 301 13.18 -6.24 -7.64
C PRO A 301 14.66 -6.70 -7.61
N ALA A 302 15.57 -5.85 -8.08
CA ALA A 302 16.99 -6.18 -8.17
C ALA A 302 17.61 -6.59 -6.82
N ALA A 303 17.11 -6.04 -5.72
CA ALA A 303 17.69 -6.30 -4.40
C ALA A 303 17.42 -7.72 -3.87
N ILE A 304 16.33 -8.39 -4.25
CA ILE A 304 16.14 -9.80 -3.90
C ILE A 304 16.93 -10.73 -4.83
N LEU A 305 17.33 -10.23 -6.00
CA LEU A 305 18.16 -10.94 -6.99
C LEU A 305 19.65 -10.78 -6.68
N GLN A 306 20.02 -10.93 -5.41
CA GLN A 306 21.37 -10.85 -4.86
C GLN A 306 21.61 -12.04 -3.93
N ALA A 307 22.88 -12.30 -3.58
CA ALA A 307 23.23 -13.28 -2.56
C ALA A 307 22.53 -12.97 -1.23
N PRO A 308 22.01 -13.99 -0.53
CA PRO A 308 22.16 -15.42 -0.74
C PRO A 308 21.13 -16.06 -1.67
N PHE A 309 20.14 -15.30 -2.17
CA PHE A 309 19.05 -15.86 -3.00
C PHE A 309 19.51 -16.18 -4.40
N TYR A 310 20.32 -15.30 -5.00
CA TYR A 310 20.79 -15.40 -6.37
C TYR A 310 22.20 -14.84 -6.53
N ASP A 311 23.00 -15.51 -7.36
CA ASP A 311 24.27 -14.99 -7.87
C ASP A 311 24.51 -15.55 -9.26
N LEU A 312 24.96 -14.70 -10.20
CA LEU A 312 25.21 -15.11 -11.59
C LEU A 312 26.27 -16.22 -11.70
N HIS A 313 27.22 -16.26 -10.78
CA HIS A 313 28.36 -17.17 -10.77
C HIS A 313 28.19 -18.41 -9.88
N GLN A 314 27.10 -18.50 -9.10
CA GLN A 314 26.82 -19.72 -8.37
C GLN A 314 26.18 -20.81 -9.25
N SER A 315 26.17 -22.05 -8.76
CA SER A 315 25.60 -23.17 -9.53
C SER A 315 24.11 -22.94 -9.81
N SER A 316 23.67 -23.46 -10.96
CA SER A 316 22.26 -23.37 -11.36
C SER A 316 21.32 -23.99 -10.30
N SER A 317 21.73 -25.14 -9.70
CA SER A 317 20.96 -25.77 -8.63
C SER A 317 20.86 -24.91 -7.38
N ALA A 318 21.91 -24.17 -6.99
CA ALA A 318 21.86 -23.24 -5.89
C ALA A 318 20.91 -22.06 -6.19
N ASN A 319 20.94 -21.50 -7.41
CA ASN A 319 20.00 -20.46 -7.83
C ASN A 319 18.54 -20.94 -7.81
N TYR A 320 18.25 -22.16 -8.29
CA TYR A 320 16.90 -22.72 -8.21
C TYR A 320 16.48 -23.05 -6.77
N GLY A 321 17.40 -23.43 -5.89
CA GLY A 321 17.11 -23.63 -4.46
C GLY A 321 16.93 -22.32 -3.67
N GLY A 322 17.56 -21.24 -4.11
CA GLY A 322 17.44 -19.90 -3.54
C GLY A 322 16.31 -19.10 -4.18
N ILE A 323 16.61 -18.29 -5.19
CA ILE A 323 15.62 -17.43 -5.84
C ILE A 323 14.50 -18.21 -6.53
N GLY A 324 14.76 -19.44 -6.99
CA GLY A 324 13.75 -20.28 -7.58
C GLY A 324 12.61 -20.62 -6.61
N ALA A 325 12.90 -20.78 -5.33
CA ALA A 325 11.86 -20.99 -4.31
C ALA A 325 10.96 -19.74 -4.17
N VAL A 326 11.53 -18.52 -4.24
CA VAL A 326 10.78 -17.26 -4.20
C VAL A 326 9.94 -17.13 -5.48
N ILE A 327 10.51 -17.41 -6.66
CA ILE A 327 9.78 -17.35 -7.94
C ILE A 327 8.58 -18.31 -7.94
N ALA A 328 8.74 -19.51 -7.38
CA ALA A 328 7.66 -20.50 -7.29
C ALA A 328 6.59 -20.13 -6.27
N HIS A 329 6.95 -19.36 -5.24
CA HIS A 329 6.02 -18.85 -4.23
C HIS A 329 5.06 -17.81 -4.84
N GLU A 330 5.57 -16.85 -5.62
CA GLU A 330 4.74 -15.85 -6.32
C GLU A 330 3.90 -16.48 -7.44
#